data_bb073086a49ca736c680609d66d6960e
#
_entry.id   bb073086a49ca736c680609d66d6960e
#
_cell.length_a   1.000
_cell.length_b   1.000
_cell.length_c   1.000
_cell.angle_alpha   90.00
_cell.angle_beta   90.00
_cell.angle_gamma   90.00
#
_symmetry.space_group_name_H-M   'P 1'
#
loop_
_entity.id
_entity.type
_entity.pdbx_description
1 polymer ?
#
loop_
_entity_poly.entity_id
_entity_poly.type
_entity_poly.pdbx_seq_one_letter_code
_entity_poly.pdbx_strand_id
1 'polypeptide(L)'
;MKQIIFTDLDGTLLDSVTYSYEKSLAGINRLKQNDIPIIFCSAKTRAEQELYRRKMKVFHPFIVENGGAILLPSNYFPFSFGYRRIVDELLVIELGIPYNEVKKLVDKIKEEGGFHFRGFGDMSAEEVAKESGLDIESAKLAKQREYSETV
;
A
#
# COMPACT_ATOMS: atom_id res chain seq x y z
N MET A 1 -9.18 -9.96 -26.30
CA MET A 1 -9.63 -8.94 -25.31
C MET A 1 -8.44 -8.70 -24.38
N LYS A 2 -8.01 -7.46 -24.18
CA LYS A 2 -6.95 -7.16 -23.21
C LYS A 2 -7.55 -7.24 -21.80
N GLN A 3 -6.91 -7.99 -20.92
CA GLN A 3 -7.35 -8.16 -19.54
C GLN A 3 -6.38 -7.44 -18.61
N ILE A 4 -6.87 -7.01 -17.46
CA ILE A 4 -6.10 -6.43 -16.35
C ILE A 4 -6.72 -6.95 -15.04
N ILE A 5 -5.87 -7.29 -14.08
CA ILE A 5 -6.33 -7.76 -12.77
C ILE A 5 -6.02 -6.70 -11.73
N PHE A 6 -7.03 -6.27 -11.00
CA PHE A 6 -6.89 -5.52 -9.75
C PHE A 6 -7.07 -6.51 -8.60
N THR A 7 -6.19 -6.46 -7.63
CA THR A 7 -6.23 -7.39 -6.49
C THR A 7 -5.79 -6.69 -5.20
N ASP A 8 -6.45 -7.03 -4.12
CA ASP A 8 -5.97 -6.72 -2.79
C ASP A 8 -4.79 -7.65 -2.43
N LEU A 9 -4.14 -7.36 -1.31
CA LEU A 9 -3.04 -8.13 -0.75
C LEU A 9 -3.49 -8.97 0.44
N ASP A 10 -3.92 -8.36 1.53
CA ASP A 10 -4.22 -9.06 2.78
C ASP A 10 -5.44 -9.97 2.65
N GLY A 11 -5.28 -11.24 3.00
CA GLY A 11 -6.34 -12.24 2.86
C GLY A 11 -6.72 -12.58 1.41
N THR A 12 -6.02 -12.01 0.42
CA THR A 12 -6.23 -12.26 -1.02
C THR A 12 -5.00 -12.90 -1.64
N LEU A 13 -3.96 -12.13 -1.95
CA LEU A 13 -2.68 -12.66 -2.40
C LEU A 13 -1.79 -13.12 -1.24
N LEU A 14 -1.97 -12.52 -0.07
CA LEU A 14 -1.27 -12.87 1.15
C LEU A 14 -2.19 -13.68 2.05
N ASP A 15 -1.66 -14.71 2.66
CA ASP A 15 -2.34 -15.46 3.71
C ASP A 15 -2.64 -14.53 4.89
N SER A 16 -3.86 -14.56 5.40
CA SER A 16 -4.36 -13.64 6.42
C SER A 16 -3.67 -13.76 7.79
N VAL A 17 -2.92 -14.84 8.03
CA VAL A 17 -2.25 -15.10 9.30
C VAL A 17 -0.73 -14.97 9.17
N THR A 18 -0.17 -15.59 8.12
CA THR A 18 1.28 -15.69 7.95
C THR A 18 1.86 -14.63 7.02
N TYR A 19 1.00 -13.87 6.30
CA TYR A 19 1.38 -12.95 5.24
C TYR A 19 2.21 -13.59 4.12
N SER A 20 2.21 -14.94 4.03
CA SER A 20 2.85 -15.67 2.95
C SER A 20 2.07 -15.50 1.64
N TYR A 21 2.80 -15.33 0.54
CA TYR A 21 2.25 -15.24 -0.82
C TYR A 21 2.46 -16.54 -1.62
N GLU A 22 3.03 -17.58 -1.04
CA GLU A 22 3.44 -18.80 -1.74
C GLU A 22 2.26 -19.48 -2.45
N LYS A 23 1.10 -19.53 -1.81
CA LYS A 23 -0.12 -20.13 -2.40
C LYS A 23 -0.60 -19.38 -3.64
N SER A 24 -0.30 -18.10 -3.75
CA SER A 24 -0.69 -17.24 -4.88
C SER A 24 0.28 -17.26 -6.06
N LEU A 25 1.52 -17.78 -5.86
CA LEU A 25 2.57 -17.74 -6.87
C LEU A 25 2.17 -18.44 -8.19
N ALA A 26 1.45 -19.55 -8.13
CA ALA A 26 1.02 -20.26 -9.34
C ALA A 26 0.10 -19.39 -10.20
N GLY A 27 -0.88 -18.71 -9.58
CA GLY A 27 -1.78 -17.77 -10.25
C GLY A 27 -1.04 -16.55 -10.81
N ILE A 28 -0.19 -15.92 -9.99
CA ILE A 28 0.65 -14.78 -10.40
C ILE A 28 1.51 -15.15 -11.63
N ASN A 29 2.19 -16.29 -11.59
CA ASN A 29 3.04 -16.73 -12.69
C ASN A 29 2.24 -17.00 -13.96
N ARG A 30 1.04 -17.58 -13.84
CA ARG A 30 0.14 -17.79 -14.99
C ARG A 30 -0.32 -16.48 -15.62
N LEU A 31 -0.64 -15.46 -14.81
CA LEU A 31 -1.00 -14.13 -15.32
C LEU A 31 0.18 -13.49 -16.07
N LYS A 32 1.40 -13.56 -15.50
CA LYS A 32 2.62 -13.06 -16.15
C LYS A 32 2.91 -13.74 -17.49
N GLN A 33 2.77 -15.07 -17.55
CA GLN A 33 2.98 -15.84 -18.79
C GLN A 33 2.01 -15.45 -19.91
N ASN A 34 0.88 -14.85 -19.56
CA ASN A 34 -0.13 -14.38 -20.52
C ASN A 34 -0.12 -12.85 -20.69
N ASP A 35 0.95 -12.17 -20.23
CA ASP A 35 1.09 -10.70 -20.27
C ASP A 35 -0.12 -9.95 -19.69
N ILE A 36 -0.75 -10.52 -18.66
CA ILE A 36 -1.89 -9.89 -17.97
C ILE A 36 -1.35 -9.04 -16.83
N PRO A 37 -1.52 -7.71 -16.86
CA PRO A 37 -1.09 -6.83 -15.81
C PRO A 37 -1.80 -7.12 -14.48
N ILE A 38 -1.04 -7.12 -13.39
CA ILE A 38 -1.52 -7.32 -12.02
C ILE A 38 -1.32 -6.01 -11.28
N ILE A 39 -2.40 -5.35 -10.89
CA ILE A 39 -2.42 -4.08 -10.16
C ILE A 39 -2.75 -4.37 -8.70
N PHE A 40 -1.81 -4.11 -7.82
CA PHE A 40 -2.09 -4.16 -6.38
C PHE A 40 -2.92 -2.95 -5.99
N CYS A 41 -3.99 -3.16 -5.22
CA CYS A 41 -4.89 -2.13 -4.71
C CYS A 41 -5.21 -2.47 -3.25
N SER A 42 -4.52 -1.87 -2.31
CA SER A 42 -4.55 -2.31 -0.91
C SER A 42 -4.48 -1.14 0.08
N ALA A 43 -4.91 -1.41 1.32
CA ALA A 43 -4.73 -0.53 2.46
C ALA A 43 -3.25 -0.32 2.87
N LYS A 44 -2.36 -1.18 2.37
CA LYS A 44 -0.93 -1.12 2.67
C LYS A 44 -0.28 0.14 2.14
N THR A 45 0.74 0.59 2.87
CA THR A 45 1.60 1.71 2.47
C THR A 45 2.38 1.41 1.19
N ARG A 46 2.94 2.45 0.58
CA ARG A 46 3.86 2.31 -0.55
C ARG A 46 5.02 1.37 -0.19
N ALA A 47 5.65 1.58 0.95
CA ALA A 47 6.82 0.80 1.38
C ALA A 47 6.50 -0.70 1.54
N GLU A 48 5.34 -1.04 2.11
CA GLU A 48 4.89 -2.42 2.21
C GLU A 48 4.61 -3.02 0.82
N GLN A 49 3.88 -2.30 -0.05
CA GLN A 49 3.56 -2.81 -1.37
C GLN A 49 4.80 -2.99 -2.25
N GLU A 50 5.79 -2.09 -2.18
CA GLU A 50 7.06 -2.24 -2.89
C GLU A 50 7.83 -3.49 -2.47
N LEU A 51 7.80 -3.85 -1.16
CA LEU A 51 8.39 -5.09 -0.68
C LEU A 51 7.76 -6.30 -1.37
N TYR A 52 6.42 -6.39 -1.39
CA TYR A 52 5.70 -7.50 -2.03
C TYR A 52 5.84 -7.50 -3.55
N ARG A 53 5.83 -6.33 -4.19
CA ARG A 53 6.07 -6.19 -5.63
C ARG A 53 7.43 -6.77 -6.02
N ARG A 54 8.48 -6.48 -5.25
CA ARG A 54 9.82 -7.07 -5.47
C ARG A 54 9.82 -8.58 -5.25
N LYS A 55 9.26 -9.06 -4.14
CA LYS A 55 9.19 -10.51 -3.81
C LYS A 55 8.43 -11.30 -4.89
N MET A 56 7.30 -10.78 -5.36
CA MET A 56 6.46 -11.43 -6.37
C MET A 56 6.88 -11.09 -7.80
N LYS A 57 7.86 -10.18 -8.00
CA LYS A 57 8.30 -9.67 -9.31
C LYS A 57 7.12 -9.11 -10.13
N VAL A 58 6.27 -8.31 -9.51
CA VAL A 58 5.13 -7.61 -10.12
C VAL A 58 5.46 -6.13 -10.17
N PHE A 59 5.75 -5.59 -11.38
CA PHE A 59 6.23 -4.22 -11.56
C PHE A 59 5.23 -3.34 -12.33
N HIS A 60 3.96 -3.71 -12.33
CA HIS A 60 2.87 -2.89 -12.87
C HIS A 60 2.54 -1.71 -11.92
N PRO A 61 1.72 -0.74 -12.35
CA PRO A 61 1.18 0.28 -11.47
C PRO A 61 0.53 -0.33 -10.22
N PHE A 62 0.42 0.43 -9.14
CA PHE A 62 -0.22 -0.03 -7.92
C PHE A 62 -0.90 1.14 -7.20
N ILE A 63 -1.86 0.81 -6.36
CA ILE A 63 -2.72 1.75 -5.65
C ILE A 63 -2.51 1.53 -4.15
N VAL A 64 -2.15 2.58 -3.44
CA VAL A 64 -1.78 2.50 -2.02
C VAL A 64 -2.83 3.15 -1.12
N GLU A 65 -2.86 2.68 0.13
CA GLU A 65 -3.63 3.28 1.21
C GLU A 65 -5.10 3.54 0.82
N ASN A 66 -5.78 2.47 0.32
CA ASN A 66 -7.19 2.52 -0.08
C ASN A 66 -7.51 3.58 -1.14
N GLY A 67 -6.60 3.86 -2.04
CA GLY A 67 -6.78 4.85 -3.10
C GLY A 67 -6.19 6.21 -2.78
N GLY A 68 -5.34 6.34 -1.76
CA GLY A 68 -4.65 7.58 -1.44
C GLY A 68 -3.75 8.07 -2.57
N ALA A 69 -3.10 7.16 -3.28
CA ALA A 69 -2.35 7.47 -4.51
C ALA A 69 -2.27 6.28 -5.46
N ILE A 70 -2.04 6.60 -6.74
CA ILE A 70 -1.65 5.65 -7.78
C ILE A 70 -0.19 5.89 -8.10
N LEU A 71 0.62 4.83 -8.07
CA LEU A 71 2.03 4.86 -8.41
C LEU A 71 2.28 4.08 -9.70
N LEU A 72 3.02 4.69 -10.61
CA LEU A 72 3.28 4.12 -11.93
C LEU A 72 4.79 4.20 -12.23
N PRO A 73 5.42 3.13 -12.75
CA PRO A 73 6.77 3.23 -13.29
C PRO A 73 6.83 4.31 -14.39
N SER A 74 7.88 5.15 -14.38
CA SER A 74 7.96 6.35 -15.23
C SER A 74 7.76 6.09 -16.72
N ASN A 75 8.14 4.92 -17.20
CA ASN A 75 8.05 4.56 -18.63
C ASN A 75 6.95 3.52 -18.91
N TYR A 76 5.95 3.40 -18.03
CA TYR A 76 4.92 2.37 -18.14
C TYR A 76 3.97 2.59 -19.31
N PHE A 77 3.59 3.84 -19.57
CA PHE A 77 2.74 4.21 -20.70
C PHE A 77 3.52 4.98 -21.77
N PRO A 78 3.19 4.81 -23.07
CA PRO A 78 3.84 5.52 -24.18
C PRO A 78 3.33 6.96 -24.35
N PHE A 79 2.49 7.47 -23.44
CA PHE A 79 1.90 8.80 -23.51
C PHE A 79 2.08 9.54 -22.17
N SER A 80 2.06 10.87 -22.24
CA SER A 80 2.17 11.72 -21.06
C SER A 80 0.82 11.88 -20.36
N PHE A 81 0.85 11.97 -19.02
CA PHE A 81 -0.30 12.26 -18.18
C PHE A 81 0.14 13.09 -16.97
N GLY A 82 -0.83 13.70 -16.28
CA GLY A 82 -0.54 14.51 -15.08
C GLY A 82 -0.15 13.64 -13.89
N TYR A 83 0.91 14.05 -13.18
CA TYR A 83 1.31 13.48 -11.91
C TYR A 83 1.75 14.59 -10.95
N ARG A 84 1.76 14.33 -9.64
CA ARG A 84 2.10 15.33 -8.62
C ARG A 84 3.61 15.38 -8.33
N ARG A 85 4.26 14.22 -8.23
CA ARG A 85 5.67 14.10 -7.89
C ARG A 85 6.26 12.79 -8.44
N ILE A 86 7.58 12.69 -8.36
CA ILE A 86 8.33 11.46 -8.67
C ILE A 86 9.01 10.99 -7.40
N VAL A 87 8.92 9.70 -7.10
CA VAL A 87 9.59 9.04 -5.98
C VAL A 87 10.17 7.72 -6.46
N ASP A 88 11.47 7.53 -6.34
CA ASP A 88 12.15 6.27 -6.71
C ASP A 88 11.74 5.75 -8.11
N GLU A 89 11.77 6.65 -9.12
CA GLU A 89 11.35 6.38 -10.51
C GLU A 89 9.86 6.07 -10.72
N LEU A 90 9.04 6.24 -9.69
CA LEU A 90 7.59 6.12 -9.77
C LEU A 90 6.95 7.50 -9.91
N LEU A 91 6.09 7.66 -10.91
CA LEU A 91 5.18 8.80 -11.04
C LEU A 91 4.03 8.62 -10.04
N VAL A 92 3.72 9.64 -9.27
CA VAL A 92 2.70 9.59 -8.22
C VAL A 92 1.53 10.49 -8.61
N ILE A 93 0.36 9.88 -8.77
CA ILE A 93 -0.93 10.57 -8.90
C ILE A 93 -1.58 10.53 -7.52
N GLU A 94 -1.58 11.66 -6.82
CA GLU A 94 -2.18 11.80 -5.50
C GLU A 94 -3.68 12.04 -5.63
N LEU A 95 -4.47 11.24 -4.92
CA LEU A 95 -5.93 11.33 -4.85
C LEU A 95 -6.41 11.67 -3.45
N GLY A 96 -5.67 11.21 -2.43
CA GLY A 96 -5.90 11.53 -1.02
C GLY A 96 -5.23 12.84 -0.59
N ILE A 97 -5.49 13.24 0.65
CA ILE A 97 -4.79 14.34 1.29
C ILE A 97 -3.50 13.83 1.94
N PRO A 98 -2.45 14.65 2.08
CA PRO A 98 -1.19 14.25 2.70
C PRO A 98 -1.38 13.80 4.16
N TYR A 99 -0.58 12.85 4.60
CA TYR A 99 -0.68 12.25 5.95
C TYR A 99 -0.64 13.28 7.10
N ASN A 100 0.15 14.34 6.97
CA ASN A 100 0.19 15.40 7.98
C ASN A 100 -1.17 16.11 8.17
N GLU A 101 -1.97 16.22 7.11
CA GLU A 101 -3.33 16.77 7.19
C GLU A 101 -4.30 15.75 7.80
N VAL A 102 -4.18 14.46 7.42
CA VAL A 102 -4.93 13.37 8.05
C VAL A 102 -4.68 13.35 9.56
N LYS A 103 -3.40 13.44 9.97
CA LYS A 103 -3.01 13.42 11.38
C LYS A 103 -3.63 14.58 12.16
N LYS A 104 -3.60 15.80 11.62
CA LYS A 104 -4.28 16.96 12.24
C LYS A 104 -5.77 16.72 12.44
N LEU A 105 -6.45 16.15 11.44
CA LEU A 105 -7.88 15.83 11.54
C LEU A 105 -8.15 14.76 12.60
N VAL A 106 -7.32 13.72 12.66
CA VAL A 106 -7.42 12.67 13.69
C VAL A 106 -7.22 13.25 15.09
N ASP A 107 -6.21 14.09 15.29
CA ASP A 107 -5.94 14.73 16.58
C ASP A 107 -7.11 15.66 17.00
N LYS A 108 -7.66 16.43 16.07
CA LYS A 108 -8.84 17.25 16.30
C LYS A 108 -10.07 16.42 16.71
N ILE A 109 -10.31 15.28 16.05
CA ILE A 109 -11.41 14.37 16.40
C ILE A 109 -11.22 13.81 17.82
N LYS A 110 -9.99 13.47 18.22
CA LYS A 110 -9.69 13.03 19.59
C LYS A 110 -10.04 14.10 20.63
N GLU A 111 -9.58 15.34 20.39
CA GLU A 111 -9.77 16.46 21.30
C GLU A 111 -11.26 16.85 21.43
N GLU A 112 -11.95 17.07 20.30
CA GLU A 112 -13.33 17.52 20.30
C GLU A 112 -14.34 16.43 20.71
N GLY A 113 -14.03 15.17 20.36
CA GLY A 113 -14.91 14.02 20.63
C GLY A 113 -14.64 13.33 21.98
N GLY A 114 -13.57 13.70 22.68
CA GLY A 114 -13.14 13.01 23.90
C GLY A 114 -12.75 11.54 23.69
N PHE A 115 -12.35 11.18 22.45
CA PHE A 115 -12.00 9.81 22.10
C PHE A 115 -10.56 9.47 22.51
N HIS A 116 -10.39 8.28 23.11
CA HIS A 116 -9.10 7.75 23.52
C HIS A 116 -8.68 6.57 22.63
N PHE A 117 -8.02 6.88 21.51
CA PHE A 117 -7.40 5.89 20.64
C PHE A 117 -6.03 6.36 20.18
N ARG A 118 -5.19 5.44 19.74
CA ARG A 118 -3.86 5.72 19.20
C ARG A 118 -3.79 5.19 17.77
N GLY A 119 -3.29 6.02 16.87
CA GLY A 119 -2.98 5.57 15.51
C GLY A 119 -1.54 5.03 15.42
N PHE A 120 -1.23 4.37 14.31
CA PHE A 120 0.13 3.86 14.03
C PHE A 120 1.19 4.97 14.08
N GLY A 121 0.80 6.21 13.74
CA GLY A 121 1.68 7.37 13.88
C GLY A 121 2.08 7.68 15.32
N ASP A 122 1.22 7.36 16.29
CA ASP A 122 1.43 7.60 17.72
C ASP A 122 2.18 6.46 18.44
N MET A 123 2.41 5.34 17.75
CA MET A 123 2.98 4.11 18.31
C MET A 123 4.44 3.94 17.90
N SER A 124 5.22 3.21 18.68
CA SER A 124 6.52 2.69 18.23
C SER A 124 6.34 1.53 17.23
N ALA A 125 7.39 1.12 16.54
CA ALA A 125 7.31 -0.04 15.65
C ALA A 125 7.01 -1.34 16.41
N GLU A 126 7.52 -1.45 17.64
CA GLU A 126 7.29 -2.58 18.54
C GLU A 126 5.83 -2.63 19.00
N GLU A 127 5.23 -1.46 19.31
CA GLU A 127 3.81 -1.37 19.65
C GLU A 127 2.93 -1.76 18.47
N VAL A 128 3.23 -1.23 17.26
CA VAL A 128 2.50 -1.61 16.04
C VAL A 128 2.62 -3.11 15.78
N ALA A 129 3.83 -3.68 15.89
CA ALA A 129 4.05 -5.11 15.71
C ALA A 129 3.19 -5.95 16.67
N LYS A 130 3.14 -5.55 17.94
CA LYS A 130 2.34 -6.21 18.97
C LYS A 130 0.83 -6.16 18.69
N GLU A 131 0.32 -4.98 18.32
CA GLU A 131 -1.13 -4.77 18.08
C GLU A 131 -1.61 -5.39 16.77
N SER A 132 -0.78 -5.37 15.72
CA SER A 132 -1.15 -5.87 14.39
C SER A 132 -0.75 -7.32 14.10
N GLY A 133 0.12 -7.92 14.94
CA GLY A 133 0.70 -9.25 14.67
C GLY A 133 1.77 -9.26 13.58
N LEU A 134 2.22 -8.10 13.10
CA LEU A 134 3.33 -7.98 12.15
C LEU A 134 4.67 -8.23 12.84
N ASP A 135 5.67 -8.67 12.07
CA ASP A 135 7.06 -8.55 12.53
C ASP A 135 7.49 -7.07 12.58
N ILE A 136 8.58 -6.79 13.32
CA ILE A 136 9.03 -5.40 13.54
C ILE A 136 9.41 -4.70 12.23
N GLU A 137 10.03 -5.39 11.27
CA GLU A 137 10.40 -4.79 9.99
C GLU A 137 9.16 -4.46 9.15
N SER A 138 8.16 -5.35 9.12
CA SER A 138 6.85 -5.07 8.50
C SER A 138 6.11 -3.93 9.19
N ALA A 139 6.16 -3.86 10.53
CA ALA A 139 5.57 -2.75 11.29
C ALA A 139 6.22 -1.40 10.97
N LYS A 140 7.55 -1.35 10.79
CA LYS A 140 8.26 -0.14 10.32
C LYS A 140 7.77 0.32 8.94
N LEU A 141 7.48 -0.62 8.03
CA LEU A 141 6.93 -0.29 6.71
C LEU A 141 5.48 0.19 6.82
N ALA A 142 4.66 -0.48 7.63
CA ALA A 142 3.26 -0.12 7.85
C ALA A 142 3.07 1.28 8.47
N LYS A 143 4.06 1.77 9.22
CA LYS A 143 4.10 3.13 9.76
C LYS A 143 4.44 4.21 8.73
N GLN A 144 4.97 3.87 7.55
CA GLN A 144 5.34 4.84 6.51
C GLN A 144 4.11 5.28 5.70
N ARG A 145 3.07 5.73 6.40
CA ARG A 145 1.83 6.18 5.77
C ARG A 145 2.00 7.56 5.15
N GLU A 146 1.41 7.72 3.97
CA GLU A 146 1.48 8.96 3.19
C GLU A 146 0.10 9.63 3.03
N TYR A 147 -1.02 8.89 3.17
CA TYR A 147 -2.37 9.36 2.86
C TYR A 147 -3.45 8.93 3.85
N SER A 148 -3.16 8.08 4.81
CA SER A 148 -4.16 7.54 5.74
C SER A 148 -3.57 7.25 7.11
N GLU A 149 -4.42 7.13 8.12
CA GLU A 149 -4.03 6.68 9.45
C GLU A 149 -4.75 5.35 9.77
N THR A 150 -4.07 4.48 10.50
CA THR A 150 -4.64 3.25 11.06
C THR A 150 -4.77 3.42 12.58
N VAL A 151 -5.95 3.25 13.11
CA VAL A 151 -6.29 3.41 14.52
C VAL A 151 -6.88 2.13 15.08
#